data_4bd4fd2a17e0cc55bdbfafd04faa6492
#
_entry.id   4bd4fd2a17e0cc55bdbfafd04faa6492
#
_cell.length_a   1.000
_cell.length_b   1.000
_cell.length_c   1.000
_cell.angle_alpha   90.00
_cell.angle_beta   90.00
_cell.angle_gamma   90.00
#
_symmetry.space_group_name_H-M   'P 1'
#
loop_
_entity.id
_entity.type
_entity.pdbx_description
1 polymer ?
#
loop_
_entity_poly.entity_id
_entity_poly.type
_entity_poly.pdbx_seq_one_letter_code
_entity_poly.pdbx_strand_id
1 'polypeptide(L)'
;MAEALEVTPAELDAFADRLGEVESYLHLDEKRTRVAELEAKSVAPGFWDDADAARATMEEIARAKEDIAAVDTARGELSDARAALELAEEMGDDPDAAALRGEAAATAERLSRAIDELELASWFTGEFDHGDAIVTIKPGQGGLEAQDWTFMLFKMYMKYCQRRGWKVTINDCPGGRGYRHRSRDLYRRRQG
;
A
#
# COMPACT_ATOMS: atom_id res chain seq x y z
N MET A 1 -21.90 -11.06 -22.67
CA MET A 1 -20.61 -11.76 -22.68
C MET A 1 -19.59 -10.71 -22.27
N ALA A 2 -18.97 -10.86 -21.12
CA ALA A 2 -17.87 -9.98 -20.75
C ALA A 2 -16.72 -10.29 -21.71
N GLU A 3 -16.23 -9.28 -22.42
CA GLU A 3 -15.00 -9.36 -23.20
C GLU A 3 -13.90 -9.79 -22.23
N ALA A 4 -13.30 -10.94 -22.45
CA ALA A 4 -12.19 -11.39 -21.62
C ALA A 4 -11.09 -10.34 -21.80
N LEU A 5 -10.68 -9.70 -20.71
CA LEU A 5 -9.52 -8.82 -20.70
C LEU A 5 -8.32 -9.69 -21.09
N GLU A 6 -7.84 -9.54 -22.32
CA GLU A 6 -6.60 -10.17 -22.77
C GLU A 6 -5.45 -9.25 -22.38
N VAL A 7 -4.54 -9.74 -21.55
CA VAL A 7 -3.29 -9.04 -21.28
C VAL A 7 -2.30 -9.30 -22.41
N THR A 8 -1.56 -8.28 -22.79
CA THR A 8 -0.55 -8.34 -23.85
C THR A 8 0.88 -8.33 -23.26
N PRO A 9 1.89 -8.89 -23.96
CA PRO A 9 3.28 -8.76 -23.56
C PRO A 9 3.73 -7.31 -23.36
N ALA A 10 3.23 -6.38 -24.20
CA ALA A 10 3.55 -4.95 -24.11
C ALA A 10 3.01 -4.31 -22.80
N GLU A 11 1.86 -4.75 -22.31
CA GLU A 11 1.35 -4.29 -21.01
C GLU A 11 2.18 -4.82 -19.86
N LEU A 12 2.66 -6.07 -19.93
CA LEU A 12 3.57 -6.62 -18.93
C LEU A 12 4.94 -5.92 -18.96
N ASP A 13 5.41 -5.48 -20.12
CA ASP A 13 6.63 -4.67 -20.23
C ASP A 13 6.43 -3.29 -19.60
N ALA A 14 5.27 -2.65 -19.81
CA ALA A 14 4.94 -1.40 -19.14
C ALA A 14 4.90 -1.55 -17.60
N PHE A 15 4.42 -2.67 -17.06
CA PHE A 15 4.49 -2.96 -15.63
C PHE A 15 5.93 -3.14 -15.13
N ALA A 16 6.80 -3.76 -15.93
CA ALA A 16 8.22 -3.89 -15.60
C ALA A 16 8.90 -2.53 -15.48
N ASP A 17 8.63 -1.62 -16.42
CA ASP A 17 9.17 -0.27 -16.43
C ASP A 17 8.71 0.51 -15.18
N ARG A 18 7.40 0.48 -14.87
CA ARG A 18 6.83 1.11 -13.68
C ARG A 18 7.43 0.56 -12.39
N LEU A 19 7.60 -0.76 -12.28
CA LEU A 19 8.27 -1.37 -11.12
C LEU A 19 9.73 -0.93 -10.99
N GLY A 20 10.45 -0.79 -12.11
CA GLY A 20 11.81 -0.25 -12.11
C GLY A 20 11.89 1.18 -11.59
N GLU A 21 10.91 2.03 -11.95
CA GLU A 21 10.80 3.39 -11.42
C GLU A 21 10.52 3.38 -9.90
N VAL A 22 9.57 2.56 -9.45
CA VAL A 22 9.25 2.41 -8.02
C VAL A 22 10.47 1.97 -7.21
N GLU A 23 11.25 1.00 -7.72
CA GLU A 23 12.48 0.57 -7.06
C GLU A 23 13.50 1.67 -6.90
N SER A 24 13.65 2.49 -7.95
CA SER A 24 14.55 3.65 -7.94
C SER A 24 14.10 4.69 -6.90
N TYR A 25 12.79 5.03 -6.87
CA TYR A 25 12.25 6.01 -5.92
C TYR A 25 12.26 5.52 -4.47
N LEU A 26 12.05 4.23 -4.25
CA LEU A 26 12.12 3.63 -2.92
C LEU A 26 13.55 3.36 -2.45
N HIS A 27 14.56 3.55 -3.29
CA HIS A 27 15.98 3.27 -2.99
C HIS A 27 16.19 1.84 -2.47
N LEU A 28 15.60 0.84 -3.15
CA LEU A 28 15.56 -0.53 -2.62
C LEU A 28 16.94 -1.15 -2.39
N ASP A 29 17.93 -0.85 -3.22
CA ASP A 29 19.29 -1.37 -3.06
C ASP A 29 19.95 -0.83 -1.79
N GLU A 30 19.72 0.45 -1.49
CA GLU A 30 20.18 1.07 -0.24
C GLU A 30 19.44 0.44 0.96
N LYS A 31 18.12 0.22 0.85
CA LYS A 31 17.33 -0.45 1.89
C LYS A 31 17.80 -1.87 2.14
N ARG A 32 18.11 -2.66 1.10
CA ARG A 32 18.65 -4.02 1.24
C ARG A 32 19.99 -4.02 1.98
N THR A 33 20.89 -3.12 1.61
CA THR A 33 22.18 -2.92 2.29
C THR A 33 21.97 -2.54 3.74
N ARG A 34 21.09 -1.57 3.99
CA ARG A 34 20.77 -1.06 5.32
C ARG A 34 20.16 -2.14 6.23
N VAL A 35 19.26 -2.96 5.70
CA VAL A 35 18.70 -4.11 6.44
C VAL A 35 19.80 -5.06 6.88
N ALA A 36 20.72 -5.43 5.98
CA ALA A 36 21.81 -6.32 6.31
C ALA A 36 22.74 -5.74 7.42
N GLU A 37 23.05 -4.44 7.37
CA GLU A 37 23.82 -3.75 8.39
C GLU A 37 23.12 -3.77 9.75
N LEU A 38 21.82 -3.44 9.76
CA LEU A 38 21.04 -3.37 10.99
C LEU A 38 20.81 -4.77 11.60
N GLU A 39 20.59 -5.79 10.77
CA GLU A 39 20.52 -7.16 11.24
C GLU A 39 21.84 -7.64 11.86
N ALA A 40 22.97 -7.33 11.22
CA ALA A 40 24.28 -7.63 11.79
C ALA A 40 24.50 -6.92 13.14
N LYS A 41 24.01 -5.67 13.27
CA LYS A 41 24.05 -4.92 14.53
C LYS A 41 23.13 -5.53 15.59
N SER A 42 21.97 -6.05 15.20
CA SER A 42 20.97 -6.60 16.15
C SER A 42 21.43 -7.87 16.88
N VAL A 43 22.39 -8.60 16.32
CA VAL A 43 22.98 -9.81 16.94
C VAL A 43 24.23 -9.49 17.76
N ALA A 44 24.70 -8.24 17.79
CA ALA A 44 25.89 -7.85 18.56
C ALA A 44 25.61 -7.86 20.07
N PRO A 45 26.61 -8.21 20.91
CA PRO A 45 26.48 -8.12 22.36
C PRO A 45 26.11 -6.69 22.78
N GLY A 46 25.19 -6.55 23.73
CA GLY A 46 24.74 -5.25 24.23
C GLY A 46 23.69 -4.53 23.39
N PHE A 47 23.27 -5.08 22.25
CA PHE A 47 22.22 -4.46 21.43
C PHE A 47 20.91 -4.24 22.21
N TRP A 48 20.55 -5.16 23.07
CA TRP A 48 19.30 -5.15 23.84
C TRP A 48 19.39 -4.41 25.17
N ASP A 49 20.56 -3.84 25.53
CA ASP A 49 20.76 -3.10 26.78
C ASP A 49 19.98 -1.78 26.76
N ASP A 50 19.76 -1.19 25.58
CA ASP A 50 18.90 -0.04 25.37
C ASP A 50 17.64 -0.49 24.61
N ALA A 51 16.55 -0.71 25.34
CA ALA A 51 15.29 -1.23 24.79
C ALA A 51 14.64 -0.29 23.79
N ASP A 52 14.78 1.04 23.94
CA ASP A 52 14.16 2.01 23.03
C ASP A 52 14.95 2.11 21.73
N ALA A 53 16.28 2.12 21.79
CA ALA A 53 17.13 2.08 20.59
C ALA A 53 16.99 0.76 19.82
N ALA A 54 16.91 -0.37 20.56
CA ALA A 54 16.67 -1.69 19.94
C ALA A 54 15.32 -1.73 19.23
N ARG A 55 14.25 -1.25 19.85
CA ARG A 55 12.91 -1.17 19.24
C ARG A 55 12.93 -0.33 17.98
N ALA A 56 13.50 0.87 18.02
CA ALA A 56 13.58 1.75 16.83
C ALA A 56 14.34 1.06 15.68
N THR A 57 15.43 0.36 16.00
CA THR A 57 16.19 -0.40 14.98
C THR A 57 15.36 -1.53 14.38
N MET A 58 14.63 -2.30 15.19
CA MET A 58 13.79 -3.39 14.70
C MET A 58 12.60 -2.88 13.87
N GLU A 59 12.03 -1.74 14.23
CA GLU A 59 10.98 -1.08 13.43
C GLU A 59 11.53 -0.57 12.08
N GLU A 60 12.76 -0.06 12.03
CA GLU A 60 13.43 0.33 10.78
C GLU A 60 13.64 -0.89 9.88
N ILE A 61 14.14 -2.01 10.43
CA ILE A 61 14.31 -3.28 9.69
C ILE A 61 12.97 -3.77 9.15
N ALA A 62 11.93 -3.80 9.99
CA ALA A 62 10.62 -4.30 9.59
C ALA A 62 10.02 -3.50 8.43
N ARG A 63 10.09 -2.17 8.51
CA ARG A 63 9.60 -1.28 7.43
C ARG A 63 10.37 -1.48 6.12
N ALA A 64 11.70 -1.51 6.20
CA ALA A 64 12.50 -1.69 4.99
C ALA A 64 12.25 -3.05 4.34
N LYS A 65 12.07 -4.12 5.13
CA LYS A 65 11.72 -5.45 4.63
C LYS A 65 10.31 -5.49 4.02
N GLU A 66 9.35 -4.78 4.60
CA GLU A 66 8.00 -4.67 4.04
C GLU A 66 8.02 -4.05 2.65
N ASP A 67 8.75 -2.95 2.47
CA ASP A 67 8.91 -2.29 1.16
C ASP A 67 9.59 -3.21 0.13
N ILE A 68 10.69 -3.88 0.53
CA ILE A 68 11.41 -4.83 -0.32
C ILE A 68 10.49 -5.99 -0.72
N ALA A 69 9.81 -6.61 0.23
CA ALA A 69 8.94 -7.76 -0.02
C ALA A 69 7.76 -7.41 -0.92
N ALA A 70 7.20 -6.21 -0.81
CA ALA A 70 6.09 -5.77 -1.64
C ALA A 70 6.51 -5.68 -3.13
N VAL A 71 7.68 -5.11 -3.41
CA VAL A 71 8.20 -5.02 -4.78
C VAL A 71 8.67 -6.38 -5.30
N ASP A 72 9.36 -7.19 -4.48
CA ASP A 72 9.79 -8.53 -4.87
C ASP A 72 8.58 -9.43 -5.19
N THR A 73 7.47 -9.29 -4.45
CA THR A 73 6.21 -10.00 -4.74
C THR A 73 5.64 -9.58 -6.08
N ALA A 74 5.56 -8.27 -6.35
CA ALA A 74 5.06 -7.76 -7.62
C ALA A 74 5.93 -8.21 -8.81
N ARG A 75 7.25 -8.28 -8.64
CA ARG A 75 8.16 -8.85 -9.65
C ARG A 75 7.94 -10.35 -9.89
N GLY A 76 7.69 -11.11 -8.83
CA GLY A 76 7.34 -12.52 -8.94
C GLY A 76 6.05 -12.69 -9.74
N GLU A 77 4.98 -11.98 -9.40
CA GLU A 77 3.71 -12.02 -10.14
C GLU A 77 3.86 -11.62 -11.62
N LEU A 78 4.70 -10.61 -11.91
CA LEU A 78 5.00 -10.22 -13.29
C LEU A 78 5.71 -11.34 -14.06
N SER A 79 6.68 -12.01 -13.44
CA SER A 79 7.37 -13.14 -14.03
C SER A 79 6.44 -14.32 -14.31
N ASP A 80 5.55 -14.62 -13.37
CA ASP A 80 4.57 -15.70 -13.50
C ASP A 80 3.57 -15.40 -14.63
N ALA A 81 3.09 -14.15 -14.73
CA ALA A 81 2.18 -13.72 -15.81
C ALA A 81 2.84 -13.84 -17.20
N ARG A 82 4.12 -13.46 -17.31
CA ARG A 82 4.88 -13.64 -18.57
C ARG A 82 5.04 -15.11 -18.94
N ALA A 83 5.44 -15.95 -17.99
CA ALA A 83 5.58 -17.38 -18.21
C ALA A 83 4.26 -18.03 -18.63
N ALA A 84 3.13 -17.63 -18.02
CA ALA A 84 1.80 -18.12 -18.39
C ALA A 84 1.42 -17.73 -19.82
N LEU A 85 1.74 -16.50 -20.26
CA LEU A 85 1.45 -16.07 -21.63
C LEU A 85 2.35 -16.80 -22.65
N GLU A 86 3.64 -16.92 -22.40
CA GLU A 86 4.59 -17.63 -23.26
C GLU A 86 4.13 -19.08 -23.45
N LEU A 87 3.76 -19.76 -22.36
CA LEU A 87 3.27 -21.12 -22.43
C LEU A 87 1.95 -21.22 -23.22
N ALA A 88 1.03 -20.28 -23.02
CA ALA A 88 -0.23 -20.24 -23.75
C ALA A 88 -0.04 -19.99 -25.26
N GLU A 89 0.98 -19.23 -25.65
CA GLU A 89 1.37 -19.03 -27.05
C GLU A 89 1.94 -20.32 -27.67
N GLU A 90 2.81 -21.02 -26.94
CA GLU A 90 3.36 -22.30 -27.39
C GLU A 90 2.29 -23.39 -27.55
N MET A 91 1.27 -23.40 -26.69
CA MET A 91 0.15 -24.35 -26.75
C MET A 91 -0.84 -24.08 -27.90
N GLY A 92 -0.85 -22.87 -28.46
CA GLY A 92 -1.67 -22.48 -29.60
C GLY A 92 -3.18 -22.61 -29.33
N ASP A 93 -3.84 -23.52 -30.06
CA ASP A 93 -5.29 -23.74 -29.99
C ASP A 93 -5.72 -24.79 -28.93
N ASP A 94 -4.81 -25.18 -28.04
CA ASP A 94 -5.12 -26.10 -26.95
C ASP A 94 -6.16 -25.45 -26.01
N PRO A 95 -7.21 -26.19 -25.57
CA PRO A 95 -8.19 -25.68 -24.64
C PRO A 95 -7.61 -25.12 -23.33
N ASP A 96 -6.48 -25.67 -22.86
CA ASP A 96 -5.83 -25.23 -21.64
C ASP A 96 -5.07 -23.89 -21.82
N ALA A 97 -4.70 -23.52 -23.06
CA ALA A 97 -4.11 -22.23 -23.35
C ALA A 97 -5.02 -21.04 -22.99
N ALA A 98 -6.34 -21.22 -23.16
CA ALA A 98 -7.31 -20.19 -22.75
C ALA A 98 -7.34 -19.99 -21.23
N ALA A 99 -7.15 -21.05 -20.45
CA ALA A 99 -7.07 -20.96 -18.99
C ALA A 99 -5.82 -20.18 -18.55
N LEU A 100 -4.68 -20.43 -19.17
CA LEU A 100 -3.42 -19.72 -18.89
C LEU A 100 -3.51 -18.23 -19.26
N ARG A 101 -4.12 -17.87 -20.39
CA ARG A 101 -4.39 -16.47 -20.74
C ARG A 101 -5.31 -15.78 -19.71
N GLY A 102 -6.33 -16.50 -19.22
CA GLY A 102 -7.21 -16.00 -18.17
C GLY A 102 -6.48 -15.77 -16.83
N GLU A 103 -5.58 -16.67 -16.46
CA GLU A 103 -4.74 -16.54 -15.27
C GLU A 103 -3.77 -15.37 -15.38
N ALA A 104 -3.10 -15.20 -16.52
CA ALA A 104 -2.23 -14.08 -16.79
C ALA A 104 -2.98 -12.74 -16.73
N ALA A 105 -4.19 -12.65 -17.29
CA ALA A 105 -5.03 -11.45 -17.21
C ALA A 105 -5.45 -11.12 -15.78
N ALA A 106 -5.88 -12.10 -15.01
CA ALA A 106 -6.23 -11.90 -13.60
C ALA A 106 -5.01 -11.45 -12.75
N THR A 107 -3.83 -11.99 -13.06
CA THR A 107 -2.58 -11.58 -12.42
C THR A 107 -2.22 -10.15 -12.79
N ALA A 108 -2.34 -9.77 -14.07
CA ALA A 108 -2.11 -8.41 -14.54
C ALA A 108 -3.03 -7.37 -13.85
N GLU A 109 -4.29 -7.71 -13.62
CA GLU A 109 -5.20 -6.85 -12.85
C GLU A 109 -4.77 -6.65 -11.39
N ARG A 110 -4.28 -7.70 -10.73
CA ARG A 110 -3.76 -7.59 -9.36
C ARG A 110 -2.48 -6.77 -9.34
N LEU A 111 -1.59 -7.04 -10.28
CA LEU A 111 -0.32 -6.35 -10.44
C LEU A 111 -0.50 -4.86 -10.69
N SER A 112 -1.42 -4.47 -11.59
CA SER A 112 -1.74 -3.06 -11.83
C SER A 112 -2.11 -2.33 -10.53
N ARG A 113 -2.98 -2.93 -9.73
CA ARG A 113 -3.39 -2.35 -8.43
C ARG A 113 -2.25 -2.30 -7.41
N ALA A 114 -1.41 -3.34 -7.38
CA ALA A 114 -0.25 -3.38 -6.51
C ALA A 114 0.78 -2.30 -6.88
N ILE A 115 1.04 -2.12 -8.18
CA ILE A 115 1.95 -1.07 -8.66
C ILE A 115 1.40 0.32 -8.35
N ASP A 116 0.10 0.59 -8.56
CA ASP A 116 -0.53 1.86 -8.20
C ASP A 116 -0.37 2.18 -6.70
N GLU A 117 -0.47 1.16 -5.83
CA GLU A 117 -0.24 1.33 -4.39
C GLU A 117 1.24 1.57 -4.05
N LEU A 118 2.15 0.90 -4.74
CA LEU A 118 3.61 1.09 -4.56
C LEU A 118 4.05 2.48 -5.06
N GLU A 119 3.58 2.93 -6.21
CA GLU A 119 3.81 4.30 -6.72
C GLU A 119 3.31 5.34 -5.73
N LEU A 120 2.10 5.16 -5.22
CA LEU A 120 1.58 6.05 -4.19
C LEU A 120 2.43 6.04 -2.92
N ALA A 121 2.89 4.87 -2.48
CA ALA A 121 3.75 4.74 -1.31
C ALA A 121 5.12 5.40 -1.52
N SER A 122 5.67 5.37 -2.74
CA SER A 122 6.95 5.98 -3.07
C SER A 122 6.96 7.52 -2.94
N TRP A 123 5.80 8.16 -2.95
CA TRP A 123 5.68 9.62 -2.74
C TRP A 123 5.78 10.02 -1.26
N PHE A 124 5.61 9.06 -0.33
CA PHE A 124 5.65 9.29 1.11
C PHE A 124 6.98 8.82 1.71
N THR A 125 8.05 9.56 1.39
CA THR A 125 9.43 9.28 1.86
C THR A 125 9.93 10.26 2.91
N GLY A 126 9.10 11.22 3.33
CA GLY A 126 9.44 12.22 4.35
C GLY A 126 9.54 11.61 5.75
N GLU A 127 10.31 12.26 6.61
CA GLU A 127 10.55 11.85 8.00
C GLU A 127 9.25 11.61 8.80
N PHE A 128 8.21 12.41 8.52
CA PHE A 128 6.94 12.38 9.25
C PHE A 128 5.84 11.56 8.56
N ASP A 129 6.06 11.09 7.32
CA ASP A 129 5.04 10.41 6.53
C ASP A 129 4.63 9.05 7.11
N HIS A 130 5.48 8.47 7.94
CA HIS A 130 5.22 7.23 8.65
C HIS A 130 4.51 7.43 10.00
N GLY A 131 4.36 8.69 10.43
CA GLY A 131 3.78 9.04 11.73
C GLY A 131 2.26 8.90 11.77
N ASP A 132 1.74 8.99 13.00
CA ASP A 132 0.31 9.11 13.24
C ASP A 132 -0.21 10.47 12.74
N ALA A 133 -1.42 10.52 12.21
CA ALA A 133 -2.03 11.75 11.71
C ALA A 133 -3.27 12.14 12.52
N ILE A 134 -3.42 13.43 12.81
CA ILE A 134 -4.64 14.01 13.35
C ILE A 134 -5.41 14.66 12.20
N VAL A 135 -6.63 14.19 11.98
CA VAL A 135 -7.52 14.72 10.93
C VAL A 135 -8.66 15.49 11.60
N THR A 136 -8.74 16.78 11.32
CA THR A 136 -9.81 17.65 11.79
C THR A 136 -10.72 18.03 10.63
N ILE A 137 -12.02 17.71 10.74
CA ILE A 137 -13.02 18.04 9.72
C ILE A 137 -14.01 19.03 10.32
N LYS A 138 -14.08 20.25 9.77
CA LYS A 138 -14.95 21.33 10.23
C LYS A 138 -15.88 21.78 9.12
N PRO A 139 -17.16 22.04 9.40
CA PRO A 139 -18.04 22.68 8.43
C PRO A 139 -17.55 24.10 8.14
N GLY A 140 -17.62 24.52 6.88
CA GLY A 140 -17.34 25.88 6.46
C GLY A 140 -18.48 26.85 6.83
N GLN A 141 -18.48 28.04 6.20
CA GLN A 141 -19.56 29.02 6.32
C GLN A 141 -20.78 28.51 5.56
N GLY A 142 -21.63 27.77 6.24
CA GLY A 142 -22.86 27.20 5.69
C GLY A 142 -23.78 26.70 6.78
N GLY A 143 -25.04 26.52 6.43
CA GLY A 143 -26.07 26.01 7.33
C GLY A 143 -25.99 24.48 7.51
N LEU A 144 -27.14 23.85 7.50
CA LEU A 144 -27.32 22.42 7.72
C LEU A 144 -26.57 21.57 6.67
N GLU A 145 -26.58 22.01 5.43
CA GLU A 145 -25.93 21.28 4.31
C GLU A 145 -24.41 21.17 4.48
N ALA A 146 -23.74 22.22 4.99
CA ALA A 146 -22.32 22.17 5.30
C ALA A 146 -22.01 21.16 6.42
N GLN A 147 -22.90 21.02 7.39
CA GLN A 147 -22.79 20.03 8.48
C GLN A 147 -23.01 18.61 7.94
N ASP A 148 -24.00 18.42 7.07
CA ASP A 148 -24.26 17.12 6.45
C ASP A 148 -23.09 16.68 5.56
N TRP A 149 -22.51 17.62 4.80
CA TRP A 149 -21.29 17.38 4.01
C TRP A 149 -20.10 16.96 4.89
N THR A 150 -19.89 17.67 6.00
CA THR A 150 -18.85 17.32 6.99
C THR A 150 -19.05 15.89 7.51
N PHE A 151 -20.28 15.48 7.75
CA PHE A 151 -20.60 14.13 8.17
C PHE A 151 -20.34 13.08 7.08
N MET A 152 -20.63 13.40 5.82
CA MET A 152 -20.32 12.53 4.69
C MET A 152 -18.81 12.31 4.56
N LEU A 153 -18.02 13.39 4.64
CA LEU A 153 -16.55 13.30 4.63
C LEU A 153 -16.01 12.48 5.80
N PHE A 154 -16.53 12.68 7.00
CA PHE A 154 -16.17 11.87 8.15
C PHE A 154 -16.41 10.38 7.90
N LYS A 155 -17.58 10.00 7.37
CA LYS A 155 -17.88 8.60 7.03
C LYS A 155 -16.95 8.06 5.96
N MET A 156 -16.59 8.88 4.97
CA MET A 156 -15.65 8.52 3.91
C MET A 156 -14.28 8.17 4.51
N TYR A 157 -13.72 9.04 5.36
CA TYR A 157 -12.43 8.80 6.00
C TYR A 157 -12.48 7.58 6.94
N MET A 158 -13.56 7.42 7.72
CA MET A 158 -13.71 6.23 8.56
C MET A 158 -13.70 4.93 7.76
N LYS A 159 -14.42 4.88 6.64
CA LYS A 159 -14.43 3.71 5.75
C LYS A 159 -13.07 3.49 5.09
N TYR A 160 -12.38 4.56 4.73
CA TYR A 160 -11.04 4.46 4.16
C TYR A 160 -10.06 3.87 5.17
N CYS A 161 -10.02 4.40 6.39
CA CYS A 161 -9.16 3.88 7.45
C CYS A 161 -9.47 2.40 7.78
N GLN A 162 -10.76 2.04 7.82
CA GLN A 162 -11.18 0.66 8.04
C GLN A 162 -10.69 -0.28 6.94
N ARG A 163 -10.78 0.13 5.67
CA ARG A 163 -10.26 -0.67 4.54
C ARG A 163 -8.75 -0.84 4.58
N ARG A 164 -8.03 0.16 5.08
CA ARG A 164 -6.58 0.14 5.26
C ARG A 164 -6.13 -0.57 6.56
N GLY A 165 -7.06 -1.08 7.37
CA GLY A 165 -6.75 -1.70 8.66
C GLY A 165 -6.20 -0.73 9.71
N TRP A 166 -6.35 0.60 9.51
CA TRP A 166 -5.81 1.59 10.43
C TRP A 166 -6.67 1.72 11.68
N LYS A 167 -6.02 1.78 12.83
CA LYS A 167 -6.70 2.09 14.10
C LYS A 167 -7.08 3.56 14.12
N VAL A 168 -8.34 3.86 14.39
CA VAL A 168 -8.87 5.22 14.48
C VAL A 168 -9.39 5.47 15.87
N THR A 169 -8.97 6.59 16.47
CA THR A 169 -9.53 7.09 17.73
C THR A 169 -10.25 8.41 17.46
N ILE A 170 -11.48 8.52 17.88
CA ILE A 170 -12.28 9.76 17.77
C ILE A 170 -12.04 10.55 19.03
N ASN A 171 -11.31 11.66 18.94
CA ASN A 171 -10.94 12.49 20.10
C ASN A 171 -12.04 13.45 20.48
N ASP A 172 -12.66 14.12 19.51
CA ASP A 172 -13.74 15.06 19.74
C ASP A 172 -14.85 14.90 18.69
N CYS A 173 -16.06 14.80 19.17
CA CYS A 173 -17.26 14.72 18.35
C CYS A 173 -18.39 15.43 19.07
N PRO A 174 -18.46 16.77 19.00
CA PRO A 174 -19.48 17.52 19.69
C PRO A 174 -20.87 17.03 19.31
N GLY A 175 -21.53 16.33 20.22
CA GLY A 175 -22.83 15.74 20.05
C GLY A 175 -23.94 16.76 20.32
N GLY A 176 -24.67 17.21 19.29
CA GLY A 176 -26.00 17.76 19.44
C GLY A 176 -27.06 16.66 19.32
N ARG A 177 -28.23 16.82 19.97
CA ARG A 177 -29.38 15.94 19.79
C ARG A 177 -29.80 15.94 18.31
N GLY A 178 -29.55 14.85 17.63
CA GLY A 178 -29.72 14.70 16.17
C GLY A 178 -28.37 14.61 15.46
N TYR A 179 -28.30 13.88 14.39
CA TYR A 179 -27.14 13.44 13.59
C TYR A 179 -26.20 14.57 13.06
N ARG A 180 -25.99 15.67 13.78
CA ARG A 180 -25.29 16.87 13.34
C ARG A 180 -24.06 17.12 14.20
N HIS A 181 -22.92 16.70 13.72
CA HIS A 181 -21.64 16.92 14.39
C HIS A 181 -20.93 18.13 13.77
N ARG A 182 -20.56 19.12 14.60
CA ARG A 182 -19.91 20.37 14.16
C ARG A 182 -18.42 20.24 13.87
N SER A 183 -17.74 19.29 14.49
CA SER A 183 -16.34 18.98 14.20
C SER A 183 -16.01 17.54 14.59
N ARG A 184 -15.05 16.94 13.94
CA ARG A 184 -14.58 15.60 14.24
C ARG A 184 -13.08 15.51 14.01
N ASP A 185 -12.36 15.09 15.02
CA ASP A 185 -10.95 14.83 14.99
C ASP A 185 -10.72 13.32 14.91
N LEU A 186 -9.94 12.88 13.95
CA LEU A 186 -9.56 11.49 13.75
C LEU A 186 -8.06 11.36 14.01
N TYR A 187 -7.69 10.41 14.84
CA TYR A 187 -6.30 10.08 15.11
C TYR A 187 -5.98 8.75 14.43
N ARG A 188 -4.94 8.72 13.58
CA ARG A 188 -4.42 7.51 12.95
C ARG A 188 -3.31 6.95 13.82
N ARG A 189 -3.41 5.70 14.24
CA ARG A 189 -2.33 4.94 14.83
C ARG A 189 -2.04 3.73 13.95
N ARG A 190 -0.82 3.60 13.45
CA ARG A 190 -0.37 2.37 12.80
C ARG A 190 -0.28 1.29 13.88
N GLN A 191 -0.83 0.12 13.61
CA GLN A 191 -0.52 -1.06 14.41
C GLN A 191 0.86 -1.54 13.93
N GLY A 192 1.85 -1.47 14.82
CA GLY A 192 3.13 -2.14 14.67
C GLY A 192 2.99 -3.63 14.93
#